data_2d5d6e6c2debb89f148bfcfa2cde64a4
#
_entry.id   2d5d6e6c2debb89f148bfcfa2cde64a4
#
_cell.length_a   1.000
_cell.length_b   1.000
_cell.length_c   1.000
_cell.angle_alpha   90.00
_cell.angle_beta   90.00
_cell.angle_gamma   90.00
#
_symmetry.space_group_name_H-M   'P 1'
#
loop_
_entity.id
_entity.type
_entity.pdbx_description
1 polymer ?
#
loop_
_entity_poly.entity_id
_entity_poly.type
_entity_poly.pdbx_seq_one_letter_code
_entity_poly.pdbx_strand_id
1 'polypeptide(L)'
;DFEDFHMADTLAPWIESGQIMVLSIDTLDKETWSDTNGDPYWRIRRYEQWIRYIVEEVVPKIQYIAKERNGWDSLPGVIAFGCSLGATHAVNLYLRFPYLFDGCLALSGIYTAKYGFGDYMDEVVYQNSPVDYMANFPTDHPYMDLYRSRKAVICCGQGAWEQPDTTR
;
A
#
# COMPACT_ATOMS: atom_id res chain seq x y z
N ASP A 1 6.19 12.46 -7.47
CA ASP A 1 7.13 11.33 -7.64
C ASP A 1 6.83 10.48 -8.87
N PHE A 2 5.56 10.07 -9.11
CA PHE A 2 5.20 9.27 -10.28
C PHE A 2 5.56 9.97 -11.60
N GLU A 3 5.33 11.26 -11.68
CA GLU A 3 5.67 12.12 -12.83
C GLU A 3 7.18 12.39 -12.89
N ASP A 4 7.81 12.66 -11.74
CA ASP A 4 9.25 12.97 -11.64
C ASP A 4 10.13 11.82 -12.11
N PHE A 5 9.69 10.57 -11.94
CA PHE A 5 10.39 9.37 -12.40
C PHE A 5 9.97 8.90 -13.80
N HIS A 6 9.29 9.73 -14.59
CA HIS A 6 8.83 9.41 -15.93
C HIS A 6 7.99 8.12 -16.03
N MET A 7 7.31 7.76 -14.94
CA MET A 7 6.47 6.56 -14.91
C MET A 7 5.26 6.68 -15.84
N ALA A 8 4.73 7.89 -15.99
CA ALA A 8 3.64 8.16 -16.93
C ALA A 8 4.06 7.82 -18.37
N ASP A 9 5.25 8.28 -18.79
CA ASP A 9 5.79 8.00 -20.13
C ASP A 9 6.07 6.51 -20.32
N THR A 10 6.64 5.86 -19.28
CA THR A 10 6.95 4.43 -19.31
C THR A 10 5.68 3.59 -19.44
N LEU A 11 4.60 3.97 -18.78
CA LEU A 11 3.35 3.22 -18.77
C LEU A 11 2.35 3.66 -19.87
N ALA A 12 2.66 4.75 -20.59
CA ALA A 12 1.79 5.32 -21.62
C ALA A 12 1.21 4.27 -22.60
N PRO A 13 1.98 3.31 -23.17
CA PRO A 13 1.43 2.33 -24.10
C PRO A 13 0.29 1.48 -23.50
N TRP A 14 0.38 1.12 -22.23
CA TRP A 14 -0.64 0.32 -21.55
C TRP A 14 -1.83 1.17 -21.09
N ILE A 15 -1.57 2.43 -20.72
CA ILE A 15 -2.63 3.39 -20.36
C ILE A 15 -3.46 3.75 -21.61
N GLU A 16 -2.81 4.09 -22.71
CA GLU A 16 -3.46 4.47 -23.98
C GLU A 16 -4.23 3.32 -24.62
N SER A 17 -3.72 2.10 -24.48
CA SER A 17 -4.44 0.90 -24.93
C SER A 17 -5.59 0.46 -24.02
N GLY A 18 -5.79 1.15 -22.88
CA GLY A 18 -6.83 0.81 -21.91
C GLY A 18 -6.55 -0.44 -21.07
N GLN A 19 -5.33 -0.99 -21.11
CA GLN A 19 -4.97 -2.18 -20.34
C GLN A 19 -4.80 -1.89 -18.85
N ILE A 20 -4.35 -0.68 -18.50
CA ILE A 20 -4.21 -0.22 -17.13
C ILE A 20 -4.78 1.18 -16.95
N MET A 21 -5.20 1.47 -15.74
CA MET A 21 -5.50 2.82 -15.25
C MET A 21 -4.62 3.08 -14.03
N VAL A 22 -4.00 4.24 -13.98
CA VAL A 22 -3.17 4.67 -12.83
C VAL A 22 -3.89 5.79 -12.09
N LEU A 23 -3.96 5.67 -10.77
CA LEU A 23 -4.45 6.71 -9.88
C LEU A 23 -3.36 7.03 -8.86
N SER A 24 -2.91 8.28 -8.83
CA SER A 24 -2.03 8.82 -7.80
C SER A 24 -2.86 9.50 -6.71
N ILE A 25 -2.59 9.20 -5.45
CA ILE A 25 -3.33 9.69 -4.30
C ILE A 25 -2.38 10.25 -3.24
N ASP A 26 -2.81 11.29 -2.52
CA ASP A 26 -2.10 11.80 -1.36
C ASP A 26 -2.24 10.83 -0.19
N THR A 27 -1.13 10.55 0.50
CA THR A 27 -1.05 9.60 1.62
C THR A 27 -1.23 10.23 2.99
N LEU A 28 -1.39 11.55 3.07
CA LEU A 28 -1.51 12.32 4.31
C LEU A 28 -0.33 12.13 5.28
N ASP A 29 0.85 11.83 4.77
CA ASP A 29 2.03 11.52 5.62
C ASP A 29 2.39 12.63 6.59
N LYS A 30 2.21 13.88 6.20
CA LYS A 30 2.47 15.05 7.06
C LYS A 30 1.53 15.16 8.26
N GLU A 31 0.37 14.49 8.21
CA GLU A 31 -0.60 14.44 9.29
C GLU A 31 -0.53 13.10 10.06
N THR A 32 0.24 12.13 9.54
CA THR A 32 0.24 10.76 10.02
C THR A 32 1.66 10.24 10.29
N TRP A 33 2.26 9.53 9.37
CA TRP A 33 3.55 8.84 9.55
C TRP A 33 4.73 9.77 9.75
N SER A 34 4.75 10.93 9.11
CA SER A 34 5.85 11.90 9.15
C SER A 34 5.64 13.06 10.12
N ASP A 35 4.51 13.13 10.81
CA ASP A 35 4.30 14.12 11.86
C ASP A 35 5.01 13.71 13.14
N THR A 36 6.16 14.32 13.40
CA THR A 36 6.95 14.02 14.62
C THR A 36 6.45 14.74 15.86
N ASN A 37 5.54 15.70 15.77
CA ASN A 37 5.05 16.53 16.86
C ASN A 37 3.64 16.16 17.32
N GLY A 38 2.88 15.48 16.49
CA GLY A 38 1.50 15.08 16.79
C GLY A 38 1.44 13.89 17.75
N ASP A 39 0.37 13.81 18.53
CA ASP A 39 0.08 12.67 19.41
C ASP A 39 -0.08 11.39 18.56
N PRO A 40 0.73 10.36 18.78
CA PRO A 40 0.72 9.11 18.00
C PRO A 40 -0.64 8.41 18.01
N TYR A 41 -1.41 8.54 19.08
CA TYR A 41 -2.77 8.01 19.18
C TYR A 41 -3.70 8.59 18.10
N TRP A 42 -3.67 9.91 17.89
CA TRP A 42 -4.51 10.56 16.89
C TRP A 42 -3.97 10.39 15.47
N ARG A 43 -2.66 10.39 15.29
CA ARG A 43 -1.98 10.22 14.01
C ARG A 43 -2.31 8.88 13.37
N ILE A 44 -2.23 7.78 14.14
CA ILE A 44 -2.56 6.45 13.58
C ILE A 44 -4.04 6.31 13.26
N ARG A 45 -4.93 6.93 14.03
CA ARG A 45 -6.36 6.92 13.75
C ARG A 45 -6.73 7.79 12.54
N ARG A 46 -6.00 8.87 12.31
CA ARG A 46 -6.08 9.66 11.07
C ARG A 46 -5.66 8.82 9.86
N TYR A 47 -4.60 8.03 10.00
CA TYR A 47 -4.18 7.08 8.98
C TYR A 47 -5.25 6.01 8.70
N GLU A 48 -5.90 5.47 9.72
CA GLU A 48 -7.02 4.53 9.55
C GLU A 48 -8.21 5.14 8.80
N GLN A 49 -8.49 6.43 8.99
CA GLN A 49 -9.51 7.12 8.19
C GLN A 49 -9.11 7.17 6.71
N TRP A 50 -7.84 7.41 6.42
CA TRP A 50 -7.32 7.37 5.05
C TRP A 50 -7.42 5.95 4.46
N ILE A 51 -7.05 4.91 5.21
CA ILE A 51 -7.21 3.52 4.77
C ILE A 51 -8.68 3.23 4.42
N ARG A 52 -9.62 3.62 5.27
CA ARG A 52 -11.06 3.46 4.99
C ARG A 52 -11.49 4.18 3.71
N TYR A 53 -11.07 5.42 3.55
CA TYR A 53 -11.35 6.18 2.34
C TYR A 53 -10.85 5.44 1.08
N ILE A 54 -9.64 4.90 1.12
CA ILE A 54 -9.11 4.13 -0.02
C ILE A 54 -9.95 2.89 -0.29
N VAL A 55 -10.24 2.11 0.74
CA VAL A 55 -10.90 0.80 0.62
C VAL A 55 -12.39 0.95 0.30
N GLU A 56 -13.07 1.88 0.93
CA GLU A 56 -14.54 2.00 0.87
C GLU A 56 -15.01 2.94 -0.25
N GLU A 57 -14.19 3.90 -0.66
CA GLU A 57 -14.60 4.91 -1.64
C GLU A 57 -13.73 4.89 -2.91
N VAL A 58 -12.41 5.01 -2.78
CA VAL A 58 -11.51 5.19 -3.92
C VAL A 58 -11.48 3.95 -4.80
N VAL A 59 -11.16 2.78 -4.23
CA VAL A 59 -11.02 1.55 -5.01
C VAL A 59 -12.32 1.16 -5.72
N PRO A 60 -13.49 1.11 -5.07
CA PRO A 60 -14.73 0.83 -5.76
C PRO A 60 -15.03 1.82 -6.89
N LYS A 61 -14.72 3.10 -6.66
CA LYS A 61 -14.95 4.16 -7.66
C LYS A 61 -14.06 4.01 -8.89
N ILE A 62 -12.75 3.76 -8.70
CA ILE A 62 -11.84 3.60 -9.83
C ILE A 62 -12.13 2.32 -10.62
N GLN A 63 -12.46 1.22 -9.95
CA GLN A 63 -12.86 -0.02 -10.60
C GLN A 63 -14.10 0.18 -11.46
N TYR A 64 -15.10 0.88 -10.95
CA TYR A 64 -16.31 1.21 -11.70
C TYR A 64 -15.98 2.08 -12.94
N ILE A 65 -15.19 3.14 -12.75
CA ILE A 65 -14.78 4.03 -13.86
C ILE A 65 -14.00 3.24 -14.93
N ALA A 66 -13.06 2.39 -14.53
CA ALA A 66 -12.27 1.59 -15.45
C ALA A 66 -13.13 0.61 -16.23
N LYS A 67 -14.05 -0.08 -15.55
CA LYS A 67 -15.02 -0.97 -16.17
C LYS A 67 -15.86 -0.25 -17.22
N GLU A 68 -16.47 0.87 -16.87
CA GLU A 68 -17.34 1.64 -17.77
C GLU A 68 -16.59 2.17 -19.00
N ARG A 69 -15.38 2.71 -18.80
CA ARG A 69 -14.56 3.25 -19.89
C ARG A 69 -14.12 2.21 -20.91
N ASN A 70 -13.85 1.00 -20.46
CA ASN A 70 -13.35 -0.08 -21.32
C ASN A 70 -14.45 -1.05 -21.76
N GLY A 71 -15.70 -0.87 -21.29
CA GLY A 71 -16.80 -1.77 -21.59
C GLY A 71 -16.59 -3.20 -21.08
N TRP A 72 -15.92 -3.37 -19.97
CA TRP A 72 -15.63 -4.68 -19.40
C TRP A 72 -16.85 -5.29 -18.69
N ASP A 73 -17.01 -6.60 -18.78
CA ASP A 73 -18.11 -7.31 -18.12
C ASP A 73 -17.89 -7.41 -16.59
N SER A 74 -16.64 -7.39 -16.14
CA SER A 74 -16.26 -7.51 -14.74
C SER A 74 -15.44 -6.31 -14.25
N LEU A 75 -15.34 -6.15 -12.93
CA LEU A 75 -14.44 -5.17 -12.33
C LEU A 75 -12.98 -5.58 -12.54
N PRO A 76 -12.08 -4.63 -12.85
CA PRO A 76 -10.66 -4.92 -12.98
C PRO A 76 -10.00 -5.25 -11.65
N GLY A 77 -8.89 -5.98 -11.71
CA GLY A 77 -8.00 -6.17 -10.58
C GLY A 77 -7.33 -4.86 -10.13
N VAL A 78 -6.90 -4.82 -8.89
CA VAL A 78 -6.26 -3.66 -8.27
C VAL A 78 -4.87 -4.02 -7.76
N ILE A 79 -3.89 -3.21 -8.12
CA ILE A 79 -2.50 -3.33 -7.63
C ILE A 79 -2.18 -2.08 -6.81
N ALA A 80 -1.75 -2.27 -5.56
CA ALA A 80 -1.18 -1.20 -4.76
C ALA A 80 0.29 -0.99 -5.14
N PHE A 81 0.69 0.25 -5.38
CA PHE A 81 2.05 0.60 -5.76
C PHE A 81 2.57 1.80 -4.96
N GLY A 82 3.85 1.77 -4.60
CA GLY A 82 4.46 2.93 -3.96
C GLY A 82 5.97 2.81 -3.74
N CYS A 83 6.57 3.95 -3.43
CA CYS A 83 7.99 4.08 -3.06
C CYS A 83 8.10 4.67 -1.65
N SER A 84 9.13 4.28 -0.89
CA SER A 84 9.39 4.78 0.47
C SER A 84 8.15 4.58 1.38
N LEU A 85 7.61 5.61 2.03
CA LEU A 85 6.36 5.51 2.78
C LEU A 85 5.17 5.06 1.92
N GLY A 86 5.13 5.43 0.64
CA GLY A 86 4.14 4.90 -0.29
C GLY A 86 4.21 3.39 -0.45
N ALA A 87 5.41 2.79 -0.39
CA ALA A 87 5.57 1.34 -0.38
C ALA A 87 5.06 0.72 0.93
N THR A 88 5.27 1.37 2.06
CA THR A 88 4.69 0.98 3.36
C THR A 88 3.18 0.93 3.29
N HIS A 89 2.55 1.96 2.71
CA HIS A 89 1.09 2.02 2.53
C HIS A 89 0.60 0.95 1.57
N ALA A 90 1.31 0.72 0.46
CA ALA A 90 0.95 -0.31 -0.52
C ALA A 90 0.97 -1.71 0.11
N VAL A 91 1.98 -2.03 0.92
CA VAL A 91 2.06 -3.30 1.65
C VAL A 91 0.97 -3.42 2.70
N ASN A 92 0.68 -2.35 3.46
CA ASN A 92 -0.42 -2.36 4.44
C ASN A 92 -1.78 -2.61 3.77
N LEU A 93 -2.05 -1.94 2.66
CA LEU A 93 -3.29 -2.16 1.89
C LEU A 93 -3.38 -3.60 1.38
N TYR A 94 -2.31 -4.12 0.77
CA TYR A 94 -2.27 -5.47 0.23
C TYR A 94 -2.43 -6.55 1.31
N LEU A 95 -1.69 -6.46 2.41
CA LEU A 95 -1.73 -7.48 3.46
C LEU A 95 -3.02 -7.44 4.29
N ARG A 96 -3.59 -6.27 4.51
CA ARG A 96 -4.83 -6.12 5.30
C ARG A 96 -6.09 -6.41 4.47
N PHE A 97 -6.06 -6.15 3.17
CA PHE A 97 -7.22 -6.28 2.28
C PHE A 97 -6.92 -7.12 1.03
N PRO A 98 -6.41 -8.36 1.19
CA PRO A 98 -6.02 -9.19 0.03
C PRO A 98 -7.20 -9.63 -0.85
N TYR A 99 -8.42 -9.49 -0.37
CA TYR A 99 -9.63 -9.71 -1.16
C TYR A 99 -9.93 -8.53 -2.13
N LEU A 100 -9.33 -7.36 -1.90
CA LEU A 100 -9.51 -6.17 -2.71
C LEU A 100 -8.31 -5.87 -3.61
N PHE A 101 -7.10 -6.19 -3.12
CA PHE A 101 -5.86 -5.95 -3.85
C PHE A 101 -5.30 -7.26 -4.41
N ASP A 102 -5.19 -7.34 -5.74
CA ASP A 102 -4.68 -8.50 -6.47
C ASP A 102 -3.16 -8.54 -6.52
N GLY A 103 -2.51 -7.47 -6.16
CA GLY A 103 -1.05 -7.39 -6.11
C GLY A 103 -0.53 -6.17 -5.38
N CYS A 104 0.78 -6.20 -5.16
CA CYS A 104 1.53 -5.10 -4.56
C CYS A 104 2.89 -4.95 -5.25
N LEU A 105 3.27 -3.70 -5.54
CA LEU A 105 4.62 -3.35 -5.95
C LEU A 105 5.16 -2.28 -5.00
N ALA A 106 6.10 -2.66 -4.15
CA ALA A 106 6.61 -1.84 -3.07
C ALA A 106 8.13 -1.66 -3.19
N LEU A 107 8.56 -0.43 -3.37
CA LEU A 107 9.94 -0.06 -3.61
C LEU A 107 10.51 0.69 -2.41
N SER A 108 11.53 0.12 -1.76
CA SER A 108 12.27 0.77 -0.67
C SER A 108 11.38 1.24 0.49
N GLY A 109 10.46 0.39 0.93
CA GLY A 109 9.53 0.69 2.02
C GLY A 109 10.12 0.46 3.40
N ILE A 110 9.43 1.01 4.40
CA ILE A 110 9.72 0.82 5.83
C ILE A 110 8.54 0.10 6.45
N TYR A 111 8.69 -1.18 6.81
CA TYR A 111 7.56 -2.04 7.19
C TYR A 111 7.40 -2.23 8.69
N THR A 112 8.08 -1.39 9.49
CA THR A 112 7.90 -1.29 10.93
C THR A 112 7.26 0.06 11.32
N ALA A 113 6.23 0.01 12.15
CA ALA A 113 5.57 1.23 12.64
C ALA A 113 6.45 2.07 13.57
N LYS A 114 7.54 1.51 14.10
CA LYS A 114 8.52 2.26 14.93
C LYS A 114 9.07 3.49 14.22
N TYR A 115 9.16 3.47 12.89
CA TYR A 115 9.62 4.63 12.13
C TYR A 115 8.73 5.86 12.35
N GLY A 116 7.41 5.70 12.27
CA GLY A 116 6.47 6.81 12.40
C GLY A 116 6.00 7.07 13.84
N PHE A 117 5.98 6.03 14.69
CA PHE A 117 5.31 6.07 15.99
C PHE A 117 6.23 5.81 17.18
N GLY A 118 7.55 5.58 16.94
CA GLY A 118 8.52 5.33 17.99
C GLY A 118 8.16 4.11 18.85
N ASP A 119 8.16 4.28 20.15
CA ASP A 119 7.79 3.22 21.10
C ASP A 119 6.29 3.14 21.38
N TYR A 120 5.48 4.02 20.80
CA TYR A 120 4.03 3.93 20.91
C TYR A 120 3.50 2.75 20.10
N MET A 121 2.84 1.80 20.78
CA MET A 121 2.29 0.61 20.18
C MET A 121 0.93 0.31 20.81
N ASP A 122 -0.12 0.49 20.07
CA ASP A 122 -1.46 -0.01 20.37
C ASP A 122 -1.91 -1.00 19.28
N GLU A 123 -3.11 -1.55 19.38
CA GLU A 123 -3.64 -2.50 18.40
C GLU A 123 -3.70 -1.89 16.99
N VAL A 124 -4.01 -0.59 16.89
CA VAL A 124 -4.11 0.11 15.60
C VAL A 124 -2.73 0.31 14.98
N VAL A 125 -1.70 0.63 15.75
CA VAL A 125 -0.32 0.70 15.28
C VAL A 125 0.17 -0.69 14.88
N TYR A 126 -0.09 -1.70 15.72
CA TYR A 126 0.33 -3.08 15.47
C TYR A 126 -0.16 -3.61 14.12
N GLN A 127 -1.46 -3.44 13.81
CA GLN A 127 -2.01 -3.89 12.53
C GLN A 127 -1.48 -3.14 11.30
N ASN A 128 -0.75 -2.04 11.50
CA ASN A 128 -0.08 -1.27 10.47
C ASN A 128 1.45 -1.47 10.47
N SER A 129 1.94 -2.47 11.19
CA SER A 129 3.35 -2.82 11.28
C SER A 129 3.60 -4.25 10.80
N PRO A 130 3.72 -4.48 9.48
CA PRO A 130 3.90 -5.81 8.91
C PRO A 130 5.00 -6.64 9.56
N VAL A 131 6.13 -6.03 9.90
CA VAL A 131 7.27 -6.70 10.56
C VAL A 131 6.85 -7.29 11.91
N ASP A 132 5.97 -6.62 12.64
CA ASP A 132 5.57 -7.05 13.97
C ASP A 132 4.51 -8.16 13.93
N TYR A 133 3.52 -8.09 13.03
CA TYR A 133 2.42 -9.07 13.03
C TYR A 133 2.64 -10.26 12.09
N MET A 134 3.35 -10.09 10.95
CA MET A 134 3.52 -11.17 9.98
C MET A 134 4.34 -12.35 10.51
N ALA A 135 5.30 -12.09 11.41
CA ALA A 135 6.08 -13.13 12.06
C ALA A 135 5.22 -14.12 12.86
N ASN A 136 4.06 -13.67 13.36
CA ASN A 136 3.12 -14.45 14.14
C ASN A 136 1.80 -14.71 13.39
N PHE A 137 1.76 -14.45 12.10
CA PHE A 137 0.53 -14.62 11.31
C PHE A 137 0.15 -16.11 11.19
N PRO A 138 -1.09 -16.49 11.50
CA PRO A 138 -1.49 -17.88 11.48
C PRO A 138 -1.36 -18.50 10.08
N THR A 139 -0.69 -19.65 9.98
CA THR A 139 -0.47 -20.33 8.69
C THR A 139 -1.73 -20.92 8.07
N ASP A 140 -2.78 -21.11 8.87
CA ASP A 140 -4.11 -21.57 8.47
C ASP A 140 -5.14 -20.44 8.29
N HIS A 141 -4.69 -19.18 8.37
CA HIS A 141 -5.57 -18.03 8.14
C HIS A 141 -6.11 -18.03 6.71
N PRO A 142 -7.41 -17.72 6.48
CA PRO A 142 -8.00 -17.70 5.13
C PRO A 142 -7.26 -16.81 4.13
N TYR A 143 -6.58 -15.76 4.58
CA TYR A 143 -5.79 -14.89 3.72
C TYR A 143 -4.56 -15.56 3.11
N MET A 144 -4.08 -16.67 3.69
CA MET A 144 -2.91 -17.39 3.14
C MET A 144 -3.13 -17.88 1.71
N ASP A 145 -4.34 -18.33 1.38
CA ASP A 145 -4.67 -18.75 0.03
C ASP A 145 -4.76 -17.56 -0.94
N LEU A 146 -5.25 -16.42 -0.46
CA LEU A 146 -5.22 -15.18 -1.23
C LEU A 146 -3.79 -14.73 -1.50
N TYR A 147 -2.93 -14.68 -0.49
CA TYR A 147 -1.51 -14.31 -0.67
C TYR A 147 -0.78 -15.24 -1.64
N ARG A 148 -1.05 -16.56 -1.59
CA ARG A 148 -0.45 -17.53 -2.54
C ARG A 148 -0.94 -17.35 -3.97
N SER A 149 -2.15 -16.88 -4.17
CA SER A 149 -2.75 -16.66 -5.49
C SER A 149 -2.45 -15.28 -6.07
N ARG A 150 -1.98 -14.33 -5.26
CA ARG A 150 -1.67 -12.94 -5.64
C ARG A 150 -0.18 -12.77 -5.95
N LYS A 151 0.19 -11.57 -6.40
CA LYS A 151 1.59 -11.22 -6.66
C LYS A 151 2.02 -10.03 -5.82
N ALA A 152 3.09 -10.21 -5.05
CA ALA A 152 3.75 -9.11 -4.37
C ALA A 152 5.21 -9.06 -4.82
N VAL A 153 5.65 -7.86 -5.17
CA VAL A 153 7.05 -7.55 -5.48
C VAL A 153 7.49 -6.49 -4.49
N ILE A 154 8.39 -6.88 -3.60
CA ILE A 154 8.96 -5.99 -2.58
C ILE A 154 10.45 -5.86 -2.87
N CYS A 155 10.89 -4.66 -3.20
CA CYS A 155 12.27 -4.36 -3.53
C CYS A 155 12.92 -3.51 -2.44
N CYS A 156 14.17 -3.83 -2.15
CA CYS A 156 15.02 -3.04 -1.28
C CYS A 156 16.36 -2.84 -1.97
N GLY A 157 16.86 -1.61 -1.97
CA GLY A 157 18.20 -1.31 -2.47
C GLY A 157 19.29 -1.82 -1.53
N GLN A 158 20.53 -1.66 -1.95
CA GLN A 158 21.73 -2.00 -1.16
C GLN A 158 22.56 -0.75 -0.84
N GLY A 159 21.96 0.42 -1.00
CA GLY A 159 22.58 1.72 -0.75
C GLY A 159 22.55 2.15 0.71
N ALA A 160 23.16 3.30 0.99
CA ALA A 160 23.35 3.82 2.34
C ALA A 160 22.05 4.16 3.10
N TRP A 161 20.94 4.33 2.41
CA TRP A 161 19.64 4.69 2.99
C TRP A 161 18.69 3.49 3.16
N GLU A 162 19.08 2.34 2.65
CA GLU A 162 18.26 1.14 2.69
C GLU A 162 18.58 0.29 3.91
N GLN A 163 17.56 -0.26 4.53
CA GLN A 163 17.69 -1.18 5.65
C GLN A 163 17.16 -2.57 5.27
N PRO A 164 17.99 -3.41 4.62
CA PRO A 164 17.56 -4.72 4.13
C PRO A 164 16.94 -5.61 5.22
N ASP A 165 17.37 -5.45 6.46
CA ASP A 165 16.90 -6.27 7.59
C ASP A 165 15.44 -5.99 7.98
N THR A 166 14.88 -4.83 7.59
CA THR A 166 13.47 -4.51 7.80
C THR A 166 12.59 -4.91 6.61
N THR A 167 13.19 -5.35 5.51
CA THR A 167 12.47 -5.74 4.29
C THR A 167 12.45 -7.27 4.09
N ARG A 168 13.33 -7.98 4.78
CA ARG A 168 13.44 -9.45 4.76
C ARG A 168 12.44 -10.14 5.73
#